data_b53f2adc604a6b9659978671dbcfdde8
#
_entry.id   b53f2adc604a6b9659978671dbcfdde8
#
_cell.length_a   1.000
_cell.length_b   1.000
_cell.length_c   1.000
_cell.angle_alpha   90.00
_cell.angle_beta   90.00
_cell.angle_gamma   90.00
#
_symmetry.space_group_name_H-M   'P 1'
#
loop_
_entity.id
_entity.type
_entity.pdbx_description
1 polymer ?
#
loop_
_entity_poly.entity_id
_entity_poly.type
_entity_poly.pdbx_seq_one_letter_code
_entity_poly.pdbx_strand_id
1 'polypeptide(L)'
;MIILHKNVVGASEGSLNAFTTKAKRAAGLRGSVSVLLTNSRELRVLNRQFRGNDKPTDVLSFPSEVVSARRFVGDVAISVEIAAQNAKRLGHSTADEVKILILHGLLHLAGYDHEADHGEMARIEERLRHNLGLPIGLITRSGADGKSLNRRVSISKPQREKAAAGRARSRPAPRASR
;
A
#
# COMPACT_ATOMS: atom_id res chain seq x y z
N MET A 1 1.55 3.91 12.54
CA MET A 1 2.76 4.26 13.32
C MET A 1 3.87 4.61 12.34
N ILE A 2 4.61 5.70 12.59
CA ILE A 2 5.82 6.03 11.83
C ILE A 2 7.03 5.41 12.54
N ILE A 3 7.96 4.84 11.77
CA ILE A 3 9.24 4.32 12.23
C ILE A 3 10.33 5.11 11.49
N LEU A 4 11.15 5.87 12.24
CA LEU A 4 12.17 6.74 11.67
C LEU A 4 13.56 6.09 11.76
N HIS A 5 14.09 5.60 10.65
CA HIS A 5 15.52 5.34 10.49
C HIS A 5 16.25 6.55 9.88
N LYS A 6 15.52 7.46 9.25
CA LYS A 6 16.00 8.72 8.67
C LYS A 6 15.04 9.86 8.98
N ASN A 7 15.59 11.00 9.33
CA ASN A 7 14.81 12.22 9.53
C ASN A 7 14.39 12.84 8.20
N VAL A 8 13.21 13.44 8.20
CA VAL A 8 12.66 14.18 7.04
C VAL A 8 12.80 15.68 7.30
N VAL A 9 13.50 16.37 6.41
CA VAL A 9 13.61 17.83 6.50
C VAL A 9 12.22 18.45 6.33
N GLY A 10 11.83 19.30 7.28
CA GLY A 10 10.54 20.00 7.26
C GLY A 10 9.34 19.20 7.79
N ALA A 11 9.55 18.01 8.36
CA ALA A 11 8.48 17.26 9.02
C ALA A 11 8.96 16.56 10.29
N SER A 12 8.15 16.63 11.35
CA SER A 12 8.33 15.85 12.57
C SER A 12 7.61 14.51 12.47
N GLU A 13 8.02 13.54 13.30
CA GLU A 13 7.32 12.26 13.42
C GLU A 13 5.84 12.45 13.76
N GLY A 14 5.52 13.33 14.69
CA GLY A 14 4.14 13.65 15.08
C GLY A 14 3.31 14.17 13.91
N SER A 15 3.88 15.06 13.08
CA SER A 15 3.20 15.60 11.91
C SER A 15 2.94 14.53 10.84
N LEU A 16 3.89 13.62 10.63
CA LEU A 16 3.76 12.50 9.69
C LEU A 16 2.76 11.45 10.19
N ASN A 17 2.74 11.16 11.50
CA ASN A 17 1.72 10.29 12.11
C ASN A 17 0.31 10.85 11.96
N ALA A 18 0.13 12.15 12.22
CA ALA A 18 -1.16 12.84 12.04
C ALA A 18 -1.60 12.80 10.57
N PHE A 19 -0.68 13.09 9.64
CA PHE A 19 -0.94 13.00 8.21
C PHE A 19 -1.32 11.58 7.78
N THR A 20 -0.54 10.57 8.18
CA THR A 20 -0.80 9.16 7.86
C THR A 20 -2.18 8.72 8.34
N THR A 21 -2.60 9.16 9.53
CA THR A 21 -3.93 8.87 10.07
C THR A 21 -5.03 9.49 9.21
N LYS A 22 -4.87 10.75 8.78
CA LYS A 22 -5.81 11.46 7.91
C LYS A 22 -5.88 10.81 6.52
N ALA A 23 -4.72 10.55 5.90
CA ALA A 23 -4.60 9.94 4.58
C ALA A 23 -5.18 8.52 4.55
N LYS A 24 -4.91 7.70 5.58
CA LYS A 24 -5.47 6.37 5.72
C LYS A 24 -7.00 6.38 5.73
N ARG A 25 -7.62 7.30 6.48
CA ARG A 25 -9.09 7.45 6.49
C ARG A 25 -9.61 7.87 5.12
N ALA A 26 -8.94 8.80 4.46
CA ALA A 26 -9.31 9.27 3.13
C ALA A 26 -9.20 8.17 2.06
N ALA A 27 -8.23 7.25 2.19
CA ALA A 27 -8.09 6.06 1.35
C ALA A 27 -9.07 4.91 1.71
N GLY A 28 -9.97 5.11 2.69
CA GLY A 28 -10.96 4.10 3.11
C GLY A 28 -10.38 2.93 3.93
N LEU A 29 -9.13 3.01 4.36
CA LEU A 29 -8.48 1.93 5.12
C LEU A 29 -8.89 1.95 6.59
N ARG A 30 -9.26 0.76 7.10
CA ARG A 30 -9.59 0.52 8.51
C ARG A 30 -8.55 -0.43 9.12
N GLY A 31 -7.88 0.00 10.19
CA GLY A 31 -6.85 -0.78 10.87
C GLY A 31 -5.56 0.00 11.05
N SER A 32 -4.52 -0.64 11.52
CA SER A 32 -3.18 -0.05 11.70
C SER A 32 -2.33 -0.20 10.44
N VAL A 33 -1.49 0.79 10.19
CA VAL A 33 -0.47 0.79 9.14
C VAL A 33 0.83 1.21 9.78
N SER A 34 1.96 0.57 9.42
CA SER A 34 3.29 1.05 9.76
C SER A 34 3.92 1.74 8.55
N VAL A 35 4.66 2.81 8.79
CA VAL A 35 5.42 3.51 7.75
C VAL A 35 6.87 3.60 8.21
N LEU A 36 7.76 2.96 7.47
CA LEU A 36 9.21 3.01 7.68
C LEU A 36 9.81 4.08 6.77
N LEU A 37 10.49 5.06 7.37
CA LEU A 37 11.28 6.07 6.66
C LEU A 37 12.76 5.71 6.77
N THR A 38 13.36 5.35 5.66
CA THR A 38 14.72 4.79 5.62
C THR A 38 15.54 5.36 4.46
N ASN A 39 16.70 4.77 4.19
CA ASN A 39 17.60 5.14 3.10
C ASN A 39 17.37 4.28 1.84
N SER A 40 17.95 4.71 0.72
CA SER A 40 17.81 4.03 -0.58
C SER A 40 18.47 2.64 -0.59
N ARG A 41 19.53 2.42 0.21
CA ARG A 41 20.21 1.12 0.30
C ARG A 41 19.33 0.07 0.98
N GLU A 42 18.71 0.42 2.11
CA GLU A 42 17.80 -0.50 2.81
C GLU A 42 16.58 -0.79 1.95
N LEU A 43 16.02 0.22 1.29
CA LEU A 43 14.86 0.01 0.43
C LEU A 43 15.19 -0.88 -0.79
N ARG A 44 16.40 -0.77 -1.37
CA ARG A 44 16.88 -1.68 -2.41
C ARG A 44 16.98 -3.14 -1.91
N VAL A 45 17.44 -3.35 -0.66
CA VAL A 45 17.48 -4.69 -0.05
C VAL A 45 16.07 -5.27 0.08
N LEU A 46 15.12 -4.50 0.58
CA LEU A 46 13.71 -4.91 0.68
C LEU A 46 13.11 -5.20 -0.71
N ASN A 47 13.41 -4.35 -1.71
CA ASN A 47 12.94 -4.54 -3.08
C ASN A 47 13.46 -5.85 -3.68
N ARG A 48 14.73 -6.15 -3.46
CA ARG A 48 15.33 -7.42 -3.89
C ARG A 48 14.70 -8.62 -3.17
N GLN A 49 14.54 -8.52 -1.85
CA GLN A 49 14.06 -9.63 -1.02
C GLN A 49 12.59 -9.98 -1.30
N PHE A 50 11.73 -8.96 -1.42
CA PHE A 50 10.28 -9.16 -1.48
C PHE A 50 9.70 -9.06 -2.88
N ARG A 51 10.42 -8.44 -3.83
CA ARG A 51 9.96 -8.27 -5.22
C ARG A 51 10.92 -8.84 -6.27
N GLY A 52 12.05 -9.40 -5.85
CA GLY A 52 13.07 -9.95 -6.75
C GLY A 52 13.78 -8.88 -7.60
N ASN A 53 13.61 -7.59 -7.27
CA ASN A 53 14.12 -6.48 -8.07
C ASN A 53 15.28 -5.77 -7.33
N ASP A 54 16.52 -5.98 -7.80
CA ASP A 54 17.71 -5.37 -7.20
C ASP A 54 17.95 -3.93 -7.71
N LYS A 55 16.94 -3.08 -7.58
CA LYS A 55 17.00 -1.66 -7.94
C LYS A 55 16.51 -0.78 -6.80
N PRO A 56 17.07 0.44 -6.63
CA PRO A 56 16.51 1.41 -5.70
C PRO A 56 15.10 1.82 -6.16
N THR A 57 14.23 2.09 -5.20
CA THR A 57 12.89 2.63 -5.41
C THR A 57 12.58 3.66 -4.34
N ASP A 58 11.59 4.49 -4.54
CA ASP A 58 11.15 5.53 -3.59
C ASP A 58 10.19 4.99 -2.52
N VAL A 59 9.34 4.03 -2.89
CA VAL A 59 8.33 3.45 -1.98
C VAL A 59 8.10 1.96 -2.27
N LEU A 60 7.82 1.21 -1.22
CA LEU A 60 7.32 -0.18 -1.27
C LEU A 60 6.12 -0.31 -0.34
N SER A 61 5.11 -1.06 -0.76
CA SER A 61 3.94 -1.40 0.04
C SER A 61 3.82 -2.90 0.19
N PHE A 62 3.56 -3.35 1.43
CA PHE A 62 3.44 -4.74 1.83
C PHE A 62 2.07 -4.96 2.48
N PRO A 63 1.05 -5.39 1.72
CA PRO A 63 -0.24 -5.74 2.29
C PRO A 63 -0.12 -6.87 3.29
N SER A 64 -0.83 -6.78 4.41
CA SER A 64 -0.89 -7.87 5.39
C SER A 64 -1.68 -9.05 4.85
N GLU A 65 -1.10 -10.24 4.91
CA GLU A 65 -1.78 -11.49 4.56
C GLU A 65 -2.67 -12.01 5.71
N VAL A 66 -2.43 -11.53 6.92
CA VAL A 66 -3.10 -12.00 8.12
C VAL A 66 -4.30 -11.11 8.43
N VAL A 67 -5.50 -11.63 8.21
CA VAL A 67 -6.74 -11.04 8.75
C VAL A 67 -6.79 -11.31 10.25
N SER A 68 -5.98 -10.60 11.04
CA SER A 68 -6.00 -10.72 12.49
C SER A 68 -7.11 -9.87 13.11
N ALA A 69 -7.53 -10.23 14.32
CA ALA A 69 -8.51 -9.45 15.09
C ALA A 69 -8.10 -7.98 15.34
N ARG A 70 -6.81 -7.67 15.22
CA ARG A 70 -6.25 -6.29 15.34
C ARG A 70 -6.23 -5.50 14.04
N ARG A 71 -6.73 -6.05 12.93
CA ARG A 71 -6.85 -5.37 11.63
C ARG A 71 -5.57 -4.60 11.24
N PHE A 72 -4.43 -5.28 11.25
CA PHE A 72 -3.23 -4.73 10.64
C PHE A 72 -3.41 -4.77 9.12
N VAL A 73 -3.21 -3.63 8.44
CA VAL A 73 -3.44 -3.47 7.00
C VAL A 73 -2.18 -3.77 6.22
N GLY A 74 -1.03 -3.37 6.74
CA GLY A 74 0.26 -3.57 6.07
C GLY A 74 1.29 -2.51 6.41
N ASP A 75 2.43 -2.61 5.74
CA ASP A 75 3.57 -1.73 5.89
C ASP A 75 3.82 -0.92 4.61
N VAL A 76 4.33 0.30 4.78
CA VAL A 76 4.85 1.14 3.70
C VAL A 76 6.29 1.51 4.05
N ALA A 77 7.24 1.25 3.16
CA ALA A 77 8.63 1.65 3.34
C ALA A 77 9.00 2.71 2.30
N ILE A 78 9.68 3.80 2.72
CA ILE A 78 9.98 4.97 1.89
C ILE A 78 11.46 5.33 2.02
N SER A 79 12.12 5.56 0.86
CA SER A 79 13.46 6.14 0.79
C SER A 79 13.39 7.66 0.92
N VAL A 80 13.82 8.21 2.05
CA VAL A 80 13.88 9.67 2.25
C VAL A 80 14.84 10.34 1.27
N GLU A 81 15.91 9.65 0.87
CA GLU A 81 16.90 10.17 -0.07
C GLU A 81 16.32 10.33 -1.48
N ILE A 82 15.60 9.31 -1.97
CA ILE A 82 14.94 9.37 -3.28
C ILE A 82 13.78 10.36 -3.23
N ALA A 83 13.01 10.40 -2.12
CA ALA A 83 11.98 11.40 -1.91
C ALA A 83 12.55 12.84 -2.00
N ALA A 84 13.71 13.11 -1.40
CA ALA A 84 14.35 14.42 -1.51
C ALA A 84 14.79 14.75 -2.95
N GLN A 85 15.31 13.78 -3.70
CA GLN A 85 15.66 13.97 -5.12
C GLN A 85 14.42 14.25 -5.96
N ASN A 86 13.34 13.50 -5.77
CA ASN A 86 12.07 13.71 -6.45
C ASN A 86 11.48 15.10 -6.13
N ALA A 87 11.45 15.48 -4.86
CA ALA A 87 10.97 16.77 -4.39
C ALA A 87 11.71 17.93 -5.09
N LYS A 88 13.04 17.86 -5.14
CA LYS A 88 13.86 18.85 -5.85
C LYS A 88 13.51 18.92 -7.33
N ARG A 89 13.35 17.77 -7.99
CA ARG A 89 13.00 17.70 -9.43
C ARG A 89 11.59 18.23 -9.71
N LEU A 90 10.66 18.03 -8.78
CA LEU A 90 9.25 18.38 -8.94
C LEU A 90 8.90 19.76 -8.35
N GLY A 91 9.84 20.45 -7.69
CA GLY A 91 9.68 21.82 -7.21
C GLY A 91 8.84 21.96 -5.93
N HIS A 92 8.84 20.94 -5.06
CA HIS A 92 8.15 20.99 -3.77
C HIS A 92 9.05 20.51 -2.61
N SER A 93 8.55 20.54 -1.37
CA SER A 93 9.35 20.17 -0.21
C SER A 93 9.53 18.65 -0.09
N THR A 94 10.66 18.22 0.53
CA THR A 94 10.86 16.79 0.89
C THR A 94 9.74 16.27 1.79
N ALA A 95 9.24 17.10 2.70
CA ALA A 95 8.13 16.75 3.56
C ALA A 95 6.85 16.44 2.78
N ASP A 96 6.56 17.22 1.74
CA ASP A 96 5.38 16.98 0.90
C ASP A 96 5.56 15.75 0.02
N GLU A 97 6.77 15.53 -0.52
CA GLU A 97 7.03 14.31 -1.28
C GLU A 97 6.88 13.05 -0.42
N VAL A 98 7.40 13.04 0.81
CA VAL A 98 7.19 11.93 1.74
C VAL A 98 5.71 11.70 2.02
N LYS A 99 4.93 12.76 2.23
CA LYS A 99 3.46 12.62 2.40
C LYS A 99 2.77 12.07 1.15
N ILE A 100 3.21 12.49 -0.04
CA ILE A 100 2.71 11.95 -1.31
C ILE A 100 3.02 10.45 -1.42
N LEU A 101 4.25 10.04 -1.10
CA LEU A 101 4.64 8.63 -1.11
C LEU A 101 3.89 7.80 -0.05
N ILE A 102 3.61 8.36 1.13
CA ILE A 102 2.72 7.74 2.12
C ILE A 102 1.33 7.51 1.51
N LEU A 103 0.72 8.55 0.92
CA LEU A 103 -0.61 8.43 0.31
C LEU A 103 -0.62 7.37 -0.80
N HIS A 104 0.37 7.39 -1.70
CA HIS A 104 0.53 6.43 -2.78
C HIS A 104 0.62 4.98 -2.24
N GLY A 105 1.47 4.74 -1.24
CA GLY A 105 1.58 3.44 -0.59
C GLY A 105 0.28 2.99 0.08
N LEU A 106 -0.45 3.90 0.71
CA LEU A 106 -1.75 3.61 1.31
C LEU A 106 -2.80 3.22 0.26
N LEU A 107 -2.78 3.81 -0.92
CA LEU A 107 -3.66 3.41 -2.03
C LEU A 107 -3.36 2.00 -2.51
N HIS A 108 -2.09 1.62 -2.61
CA HIS A 108 -1.73 0.23 -2.90
C HIS A 108 -2.23 -0.74 -1.81
N LEU A 109 -2.12 -0.38 -0.52
CA LEU A 109 -2.69 -1.17 0.57
C LEU A 109 -4.22 -1.24 0.51
N ALA A 110 -4.89 -0.24 -0.06
CA ALA A 110 -6.33 -0.23 -0.31
C ALA A 110 -6.74 -1.08 -1.52
N GLY A 111 -5.76 -1.64 -2.26
CA GLY A 111 -6.00 -2.52 -3.40
C GLY A 111 -5.99 -1.84 -4.77
N TYR A 112 -5.68 -0.55 -4.83
CA TYR A 112 -5.47 0.15 -6.11
C TYR A 112 -4.12 -0.23 -6.72
N ASP A 113 -4.07 -0.33 -8.05
CA ASP A 113 -2.85 -0.72 -8.76
C ASP A 113 -2.78 -0.01 -10.12
N HIS A 114 -1.97 1.05 -10.18
CA HIS A 114 -1.83 1.87 -11.38
C HIS A 114 -1.23 1.13 -12.59
N GLU A 115 -0.66 -0.07 -12.40
CA GLU A 115 -0.17 -0.93 -13.50
C GLU A 115 -1.28 -1.77 -14.11
N ALA A 116 -2.34 -2.06 -13.35
CA ALA A 116 -3.44 -2.93 -13.74
C ALA A 116 -4.76 -2.17 -14.02
N ASP A 117 -4.86 -0.89 -13.61
CA ASP A 117 -6.06 -0.08 -13.79
C ASP A 117 -5.97 0.84 -15.02
N HIS A 118 -7.11 1.39 -15.43
CA HIS A 118 -7.20 2.37 -16.52
C HIS A 118 -7.09 3.82 -16.01
N GLY A 119 -6.15 4.09 -15.05
CA GLY A 119 -5.90 5.39 -14.45
C GLY A 119 -6.85 5.70 -13.28
N GLU A 120 -7.49 4.71 -12.70
CA GLU A 120 -8.38 4.88 -11.54
C GLU A 120 -7.59 5.36 -10.33
N MET A 121 -6.47 4.69 -10.02
CA MET A 121 -5.60 5.07 -8.91
C MET A 121 -5.08 6.51 -9.06
N ALA A 122 -4.66 6.91 -10.26
CA ALA A 122 -4.16 8.26 -10.52
C ALA A 122 -5.23 9.33 -10.23
N ARG A 123 -6.47 9.12 -10.69
CA ARG A 123 -7.60 10.03 -10.41
C ARG A 123 -7.93 10.13 -8.93
N ILE A 124 -7.89 9.01 -8.22
CA ILE A 124 -8.14 8.98 -6.77
C ILE A 124 -7.00 9.67 -6.04
N GLU A 125 -5.76 9.39 -6.40
CA GLU A 125 -4.58 10.01 -5.79
C GLU A 125 -4.61 11.53 -5.96
N GLU A 126 -4.88 12.03 -7.16
CA GLU A 126 -4.97 13.48 -7.44
C GLU A 126 -6.06 14.15 -6.59
N ARG A 127 -7.26 13.57 -6.54
CA ARG A 127 -8.35 14.07 -5.71
C ARG A 127 -7.98 14.10 -4.22
N LEU A 128 -7.32 13.06 -3.73
CA LEU A 128 -6.90 12.98 -2.33
C LEU A 128 -5.75 13.94 -2.02
N ARG A 129 -4.82 14.17 -2.94
CA ARG A 129 -3.79 15.21 -2.79
C ARG A 129 -4.42 16.58 -2.61
N HIS A 130 -5.40 16.94 -3.46
CA HIS A 130 -6.15 18.18 -3.33
C HIS A 130 -6.79 18.31 -1.95
N ASN A 131 -7.53 17.28 -1.50
CA ASN A 131 -8.24 17.29 -0.22
C ASN A 131 -7.32 17.31 1.00
N LEU A 132 -6.09 16.82 0.86
CA LEU A 132 -5.07 16.77 1.90
C LEU A 132 -4.12 17.97 1.88
N GLY A 133 -4.28 18.91 0.93
CA GLY A 133 -3.44 20.08 0.78
C GLY A 133 -2.01 19.77 0.32
N LEU A 134 -1.84 18.72 -0.49
CA LEU A 134 -0.57 18.33 -1.08
C LEU A 134 -0.39 18.96 -2.46
N PRO A 135 0.86 19.15 -2.92
CA PRO A 135 1.13 19.59 -4.29
C PRO A 135 0.43 18.70 -5.31
N ILE A 136 -0.27 19.33 -6.26
CA ILE A 136 -0.86 18.67 -7.41
C ILE A 136 0.19 18.75 -8.52
N GLY A 137 0.81 17.62 -8.87
CA GLY A 137 1.80 17.59 -9.95
C GLY A 137 1.13 17.74 -11.31
N LEU A 138 1.60 18.68 -12.12
CA LEU A 138 1.29 18.76 -13.55
C LEU A 138 1.99 17.66 -14.37
N ILE A 139 2.85 16.86 -13.73
CA ILE A 139 3.63 15.79 -14.38
C ILE A 139 3.22 14.47 -13.76
N THR A 140 2.48 13.70 -14.52
CA THR A 140 2.25 12.28 -14.27
C THR A 140 3.61 11.60 -14.07
N ARG A 141 3.78 10.80 -13.01
CA ARG A 141 5.00 10.01 -12.77
C ARG A 141 5.27 8.96 -13.86
N SER A 142 4.45 8.92 -14.89
CA SER A 142 4.58 8.09 -16.07
C SER A 142 5.57 8.74 -17.04
N GLY A 143 6.82 8.30 -17.01
CA GLY A 143 7.71 8.51 -18.15
C GLY A 143 9.03 9.20 -17.90
N ALA A 144 9.86 8.71 -16.97
CA ALA A 144 11.29 8.75 -17.15
C ALA A 144 11.84 7.44 -16.56
N ASP A 145 12.27 6.60 -17.49
CA ASP A 145 12.91 5.31 -17.30
C ASP A 145 11.95 4.12 -17.09
N GLY A 146 11.86 3.42 -18.21
CA GLY A 146 11.05 2.27 -18.44
C GLY A 146 11.05 1.21 -17.33
N LYS A 147 9.88 0.66 -17.11
CA LYS A 147 9.63 -0.60 -16.42
C LYS A 147 10.00 -0.63 -14.96
N SER A 148 9.28 0.11 -14.12
CA SER A 148 9.03 -0.36 -12.77
C SER A 148 8.13 -1.60 -12.86
N LEU A 149 8.77 -2.76 -12.91
CA LEU A 149 8.10 -4.05 -12.82
C LEU A 149 7.57 -4.23 -11.41
N ASN A 150 6.39 -3.68 -11.16
CA ASN A 150 5.60 -3.97 -9.98
C ASN A 150 4.96 -5.36 -10.17
N ARG A 151 5.80 -6.38 -10.30
CA ARG A 151 5.34 -7.77 -10.34
C ARG A 151 4.78 -8.10 -8.97
N ARG A 152 3.44 -8.05 -8.84
CA ARG A 152 2.74 -8.72 -7.75
C ARG A 152 3.30 -10.14 -7.65
N VAL A 153 3.72 -10.53 -6.45
CA VAL A 153 3.63 -11.93 -6.08
C VAL A 153 2.13 -12.21 -6.06
N SER A 154 1.62 -12.79 -7.15
CA SER A 154 0.26 -13.31 -7.22
C SER A 154 0.23 -14.51 -6.28
N ILE A 155 -0.11 -14.29 -5.03
CA ILE A 155 -0.59 -15.34 -4.17
C ILE A 155 -2.04 -15.52 -4.60
N SER A 156 -2.28 -16.63 -5.29
CA SER A 156 -3.60 -17.08 -5.73
C SER A 156 -4.60 -16.94 -4.60
N LYS A 157 -5.69 -16.19 -4.81
CA LYS A 157 -6.85 -16.22 -3.92
C LYS A 157 -7.25 -17.68 -3.70
N PRO A 158 -7.43 -18.15 -2.46
CA PRO A 158 -8.06 -19.44 -2.24
C PRO A 158 -9.47 -19.33 -2.84
N GLN A 159 -9.76 -20.18 -3.81
CA GLN A 159 -11.10 -20.34 -4.34
C GLN A 159 -12.00 -20.71 -3.16
N ARG A 160 -13.03 -19.91 -2.92
CA ARG A 160 -14.12 -20.28 -2.01
C ARG A 160 -14.77 -21.54 -2.58
N GLU A 161 -14.40 -22.66 -2.02
CA GLU A 161 -15.09 -23.93 -2.22
C GLU A 161 -16.54 -23.73 -1.75
N LYS A 162 -17.47 -23.74 -2.71
CA LYS A 162 -18.90 -23.77 -2.41
C LYS A 162 -19.19 -25.11 -1.74
N ALA A 163 -19.35 -25.08 -0.42
CA ALA A 163 -19.89 -26.22 0.31
C ALA A 163 -21.30 -26.49 -0.23
N ALA A 164 -21.40 -27.51 -1.06
CA ALA A 164 -22.66 -28.07 -1.50
C ALA A 164 -23.34 -28.70 -0.26
N ALA A 165 -24.42 -28.08 0.20
CA ALA A 165 -25.29 -28.62 1.19
C ALA A 165 -25.97 -29.91 0.65
N GLY A 166 -25.33 -31.06 0.91
CA GLY A 166 -25.94 -32.38 0.69
C GLY A 166 -27.04 -32.61 1.73
N ARG A 167 -28.27 -32.44 1.29
CA ARG A 167 -29.45 -32.93 2.05
C ARG A 167 -29.39 -34.46 2.16
N ALA A 168 -28.97 -34.97 3.29
CA ALA A 168 -29.20 -36.36 3.66
C ALA A 168 -30.70 -36.55 3.90
N ARG A 169 -31.37 -37.27 3.00
CA ARG A 169 -32.73 -37.79 3.19
C ARG A 169 -32.62 -38.99 4.13
N SER A 170 -33.14 -38.86 5.33
CA SER A 170 -33.36 -39.96 6.29
C SER A 170 -34.40 -40.93 5.71
N ARG A 171 -33.99 -42.20 5.50
CA ARG A 171 -34.87 -43.32 5.22
C ARG A 171 -35.57 -43.74 6.54
N PRO A 172 -36.85 -44.05 6.52
CA PRO A 172 -37.51 -44.64 7.70
C PRO A 172 -37.15 -46.14 7.83
N ALA A 173 -36.96 -46.56 9.09
CA ALA A 173 -36.70 -47.95 9.46
C ALA A 173 -37.95 -48.85 9.29
N PRO A 174 -37.78 -50.14 8.98
CA PRO A 174 -38.90 -51.07 8.85
C PRO A 174 -39.45 -51.48 10.23
N ARG A 175 -40.79 -51.51 10.34
CA ARG A 175 -41.53 -52.07 11.48
C ARG A 175 -41.28 -53.60 11.57
N ALA A 176 -40.82 -54.06 12.71
CA ALA A 176 -40.88 -55.48 13.09
C ALA A 176 -42.23 -55.79 13.70
N SER A 177 -42.87 -56.80 13.13
CA SER A 177 -44.07 -57.44 13.68
C SER A 177 -43.69 -58.40 14.80
N ARG A 178 -44.28 -58.29 15.89
CA ARG A 178 -44.93 -59.22 16.84
C ARG A 178 -45.01 -58.61 18.22
#